data_2e1d658bd302d1096f8bdf5919c5f7b4
#
_entry.id   2e1d658bd302d1096f8bdf5919c5f7b4
#
_cell.length_a   1.000
_cell.length_b   1.000
_cell.length_c   1.000
_cell.angle_alpha   90.00
_cell.angle_beta   90.00
_cell.angle_gamma   90.00
#
_symmetry.space_group_name_H-M   'P 1'
#
loop_
_entity.id
_entity.type
_entity.pdbx_description
1 polymer ?
#
loop_
_entity_poly.entity_id
_entity_poly.type
_entity_poly.pdbx_seq_one_letter_code
_entity_poly.pdbx_strand_id
1 'polypeptide(L)'
;RGGVATDIVKVTVNAAPPPPNKNPTVNAGADGSITLPISGITLTGTATDPDGRIVKYQWAKLTGPAQYSIASGSQAKTNVNNLVQGVYTFELRVTDNRGGIATDIVKVTVNAAPLPANKNPIANAGTDRSITLPTSAITLTGTGTDPDGTIAKYQWTKLTGPGQFSI
;
A
#
# COMPACT_ATOMS: atom_id res chain seq x y z
N ARG A 1 -68.91 54.62 -46.15
CA ARG A 1 -67.50 54.35 -46.26
C ARG A 1 -67.11 53.70 -44.94
N GLY A 2 -66.84 52.38 -44.91
CA GLY A 2 -66.34 51.66 -43.72
C GLY A 2 -64.82 51.71 -43.69
N GLY A 3 -64.27 52.39 -42.68
CA GLY A 3 -62.82 52.34 -42.37
C GLY A 3 -62.47 51.07 -41.54
N VAL A 4 -61.39 50.41 -41.86
CA VAL A 4 -60.82 49.31 -41.10
C VAL A 4 -59.62 49.84 -40.33
N ALA A 5 -59.58 49.64 -39.03
CA ALA A 5 -58.40 49.88 -38.19
C ALA A 5 -57.77 48.50 -37.76
N THR A 6 -56.46 48.42 -37.81
CA THR A 6 -55.68 47.21 -37.37
C THR A 6 -54.64 47.64 -36.34
N ASP A 7 -54.42 46.79 -35.34
CA ASP A 7 -53.37 46.93 -34.37
C ASP A 7 -52.62 45.60 -34.30
N ILE A 8 -51.34 45.63 -33.87
CA ILE A 8 -50.45 44.45 -33.79
C ILE A 8 -50.00 44.29 -32.35
N VAL A 9 -50.22 43.08 -31.78
CA VAL A 9 -49.66 42.65 -30.49
C VAL A 9 -48.55 41.66 -30.72
N LYS A 10 -47.40 41.90 -30.08
CA LYS A 10 -46.26 40.93 -30.03
C LYS A 10 -46.38 40.16 -28.75
N VAL A 11 -46.50 38.84 -28.86
CA VAL A 11 -46.43 37.90 -27.74
C VAL A 11 -45.06 37.19 -27.77
N THR A 12 -44.27 37.27 -26.69
CA THR A 12 -43.02 36.57 -26.55
C THR A 12 -43.22 35.42 -25.54
N VAL A 13 -42.99 34.22 -25.97
CA VAL A 13 -43.01 33.01 -25.12
C VAL A 13 -41.57 32.65 -24.81
N ASN A 14 -41.14 32.80 -23.54
CA ASN A 14 -39.82 32.41 -23.10
C ASN A 14 -39.80 30.89 -22.78
N ALA A 15 -38.65 30.25 -23.02
CA ALA A 15 -38.44 28.86 -22.61
C ALA A 15 -38.51 28.74 -21.09
N ALA A 16 -39.02 27.64 -20.59
CA ALA A 16 -38.95 27.30 -19.17
C ALA A 16 -37.49 27.23 -18.69
N PRO A 17 -37.21 27.66 -17.46
CA PRO A 17 -35.86 27.51 -16.90
C PRO A 17 -35.46 26.03 -16.89
N PRO A 18 -34.18 25.73 -17.14
CA PRO A 18 -33.71 24.35 -17.07
C PRO A 18 -33.89 23.76 -15.65
N PRO A 19 -34.08 22.44 -15.51
CA PRO A 19 -34.22 21.81 -14.21
C PRO A 19 -32.92 21.99 -13.39
N PRO A 20 -33.03 22.02 -12.05
CA PRO A 20 -31.88 22.07 -11.16
C PRO A 20 -30.90 20.93 -11.41
N ASN A 21 -29.60 21.21 -11.29
CA ASN A 21 -28.54 20.19 -11.39
C ASN A 21 -28.63 19.16 -10.26
N LYS A 22 -28.40 17.91 -10.58
CA LYS A 22 -28.20 16.83 -9.61
C LYS A 22 -26.70 16.53 -9.51
N ASN A 23 -26.20 16.39 -8.28
CA ASN A 23 -24.82 16.05 -8.06
C ASN A 23 -24.50 14.63 -8.59
N PRO A 24 -23.27 14.40 -9.07
CA PRO A 24 -22.81 13.08 -9.46
C PRO A 24 -22.71 12.13 -8.25
N THR A 25 -22.64 10.84 -8.53
CA THR A 25 -22.21 9.81 -7.58
C THR A 25 -20.81 9.35 -7.94
N VAL A 26 -20.00 9.03 -6.94
CA VAL A 26 -18.61 8.60 -7.10
C VAL A 26 -18.30 7.42 -6.19
N ASN A 27 -17.42 6.53 -6.65
CA ASN A 27 -16.86 5.42 -5.88
C ASN A 27 -15.35 5.37 -6.17
N ALA A 28 -14.54 5.53 -5.14
CA ALA A 28 -13.08 5.50 -5.21
C ALA A 28 -12.49 4.08 -5.34
N GLY A 29 -13.35 3.05 -5.28
CA GLY A 29 -12.97 1.65 -5.27
C GLY A 29 -12.83 1.07 -3.88
N ALA A 30 -12.52 -0.23 -3.83
CA ALA A 30 -12.32 -0.94 -2.57
C ALA A 30 -10.96 -0.60 -1.94
N ASP A 31 -10.90 -0.64 -0.61
CA ASP A 31 -9.65 -0.57 0.15
C ASP A 31 -8.67 -1.66 -0.32
N GLY A 32 -7.39 -1.31 -0.38
CA GLY A 32 -6.33 -2.20 -0.85
C GLY A 32 -5.19 -2.36 0.15
N SER A 33 -4.41 -3.42 -0.05
CA SER A 33 -3.16 -3.62 0.69
C SER A 33 -2.06 -4.14 -0.22
N ILE A 34 -0.83 -3.74 0.06
CA ILE A 34 0.40 -4.25 -0.56
C ILE A 34 1.42 -4.54 0.53
N THR A 35 2.42 -5.36 0.20
CA THR A 35 3.54 -5.68 1.10
C THR A 35 4.83 -5.32 0.39
N LEU A 36 5.71 -4.56 1.06
CA LEU A 36 7.03 -4.23 0.55
C LEU A 36 7.82 -5.52 0.19
N PRO A 37 8.61 -5.53 -0.88
CA PRO A 37 9.10 -4.37 -1.64
C PRO A 37 8.15 -3.81 -2.71
N ILE A 38 6.93 -4.37 -2.86
CA ILE A 38 5.92 -3.79 -3.75
C ILE A 38 5.50 -2.43 -3.17
N SER A 39 5.79 -1.35 -3.89
CA SER A 39 5.60 0.02 -3.42
C SER A 39 4.62 0.83 -4.27
N GLY A 40 3.81 0.16 -5.09
CA GLY A 40 2.80 0.81 -5.92
C GLY A 40 1.51 0.01 -6.02
N ILE A 41 0.39 0.71 -6.20
CA ILE A 41 -0.94 0.15 -6.37
C ILE A 41 -1.74 0.97 -7.39
N THR A 42 -2.66 0.32 -8.10
CA THR A 42 -3.60 0.99 -8.98
C THR A 42 -4.89 1.33 -8.22
N LEU A 43 -5.29 2.58 -8.24
CA LEU A 43 -6.60 3.03 -7.80
C LEU A 43 -7.54 3.10 -9.01
N THR A 44 -8.77 2.60 -8.86
CA THR A 44 -9.76 2.58 -9.94
C THR A 44 -11.08 3.12 -9.40
N GLY A 45 -11.36 4.38 -9.74
CA GLY A 45 -12.60 5.04 -9.39
C GLY A 45 -13.64 4.94 -10.50
N THR A 46 -14.90 5.07 -10.12
CA THR A 46 -16.04 5.17 -11.03
C THR A 46 -16.92 6.33 -10.61
N ALA A 47 -17.61 6.95 -11.56
CA ALA A 47 -18.58 8.00 -11.28
C ALA A 47 -19.67 8.02 -12.33
N THR A 48 -20.87 8.43 -11.93
CA THR A 48 -22.04 8.64 -12.80
C THR A 48 -22.74 9.94 -12.43
N ASP A 49 -23.35 10.56 -13.42
CA ASP A 49 -24.15 11.78 -13.27
C ASP A 49 -25.57 11.50 -13.78
N PRO A 50 -26.62 11.68 -12.95
CA PRO A 50 -28.00 11.33 -13.32
C PRO A 50 -28.62 12.21 -14.40
N ASP A 51 -28.17 13.45 -14.59
CA ASP A 51 -28.74 14.41 -15.54
C ASP A 51 -27.71 15.13 -16.41
N GLY A 52 -26.47 14.53 -16.48
CA GLY A 52 -25.39 15.07 -17.29
C GLY A 52 -24.23 14.08 -17.51
N ARG A 53 -23.01 14.55 -17.38
CA ARG A 53 -21.79 13.78 -17.53
C ARG A 53 -20.68 14.27 -16.62
N ILE A 54 -19.77 13.38 -16.22
CA ILE A 54 -18.55 13.74 -15.50
C ILE A 54 -17.57 14.41 -16.47
N VAL A 55 -17.06 15.57 -16.10
CA VAL A 55 -16.06 16.33 -16.88
C VAL A 55 -14.71 16.40 -16.22
N LYS A 56 -14.61 16.06 -14.92
CA LYS A 56 -13.35 16.12 -14.19
C LYS A 56 -13.26 15.02 -13.15
N TYR A 57 -12.10 14.36 -13.09
CA TYR A 57 -11.65 13.50 -12.01
C TYR A 57 -10.46 14.18 -11.33
N GLN A 58 -10.28 13.96 -10.03
CA GLN A 58 -9.14 14.45 -9.28
C GLN A 58 -8.86 13.54 -8.09
N TRP A 59 -7.69 12.90 -8.11
CA TRP A 59 -7.17 12.15 -6.97
C TRP A 59 -6.26 13.03 -6.12
N ALA A 60 -6.41 12.94 -4.81
CA ALA A 60 -5.55 13.60 -3.83
C ALA A 60 -5.28 12.67 -2.66
N LYS A 61 -4.06 12.72 -2.08
CA LYS A 61 -3.78 12.09 -0.80
C LYS A 61 -4.32 12.96 0.33
N LEU A 62 -5.11 12.40 1.23
CA LEU A 62 -5.58 13.07 2.44
C LEU A 62 -4.64 12.82 3.62
N THR A 63 -4.30 11.55 3.88
CA THR A 63 -3.47 11.16 5.02
C THR A 63 -2.40 10.13 4.64
N GLY A 64 -1.47 9.88 5.54
CA GLY A 64 -0.41 8.88 5.39
C GLY A 64 0.98 9.49 5.23
N PRO A 65 2.01 8.64 5.10
CA PRO A 65 3.40 9.07 4.95
C PRO A 65 3.60 10.10 3.83
N ALA A 66 4.61 10.95 3.98
CA ALA A 66 4.89 12.01 3.00
C ALA A 66 5.35 11.48 1.64
N GLN A 67 5.97 10.28 1.63
CA GLN A 67 6.50 9.67 0.42
C GLN A 67 5.40 8.98 -0.38
N TYR A 68 5.12 9.49 -1.58
CA TYR A 68 4.18 8.93 -2.55
C TYR A 68 4.30 9.68 -3.88
N SER A 69 3.74 9.11 -4.96
CA SER A 69 3.50 9.83 -6.21
C SER A 69 2.22 9.32 -6.86
N ILE A 70 1.42 10.21 -7.45
CA ILE A 70 0.23 9.89 -8.23
C ILE A 70 0.57 10.14 -9.71
N ALA A 71 0.50 9.11 -10.54
CA ALA A 71 0.92 9.17 -11.94
C ALA A 71 -0.01 10.04 -12.81
N SER A 72 -1.33 9.91 -12.63
CA SER A 72 -2.35 10.58 -13.43
C SER A 72 -3.57 10.94 -12.56
N GLY A 73 -3.40 11.95 -11.69
CA GLY A 73 -4.42 12.35 -10.72
C GLY A 73 -5.72 12.87 -11.34
N SER A 74 -5.76 13.16 -12.65
CA SER A 74 -6.93 13.66 -13.38
C SER A 74 -7.72 12.58 -14.14
N GLN A 75 -7.38 11.30 -13.95
CA GLN A 75 -8.06 10.18 -14.60
C GLN A 75 -8.86 9.37 -13.58
N ALA A 76 -9.91 8.67 -14.02
CA ALA A 76 -10.67 7.75 -13.17
C ALA A 76 -9.78 6.63 -12.59
N LYS A 77 -8.82 6.14 -13.38
CA LYS A 77 -7.83 5.14 -12.99
C LYS A 77 -6.44 5.76 -12.94
N THR A 78 -5.72 5.54 -11.84
CA THR A 78 -4.36 6.04 -11.65
C THR A 78 -3.49 5.04 -10.89
N ASN A 79 -2.17 5.13 -11.11
CA ASN A 79 -1.19 4.41 -10.28
C ASN A 79 -0.67 5.34 -9.20
N VAL A 80 -0.58 4.82 -7.99
CA VAL A 80 0.12 5.45 -6.87
C VAL A 80 1.37 4.64 -6.61
N ASN A 81 2.53 5.31 -6.58
CA ASN A 81 3.85 4.67 -6.49
C ASN A 81 4.67 5.29 -5.37
N ASN A 82 5.86 4.72 -5.12
CA ASN A 82 6.82 5.17 -4.10
C ASN A 82 6.25 5.17 -2.68
N LEU A 83 5.32 4.25 -2.42
CA LEU A 83 4.73 4.09 -1.11
C LEU A 83 5.72 3.42 -0.15
N VAL A 84 5.76 3.90 1.09
CA VAL A 84 6.49 3.28 2.21
C VAL A 84 5.50 2.68 3.19
N GLN A 85 5.98 1.88 4.13
CA GLN A 85 5.15 1.28 5.17
C GLN A 85 4.27 2.32 5.86
N GLY A 86 2.97 2.01 5.97
CA GLY A 86 1.98 2.87 6.60
C GLY A 86 0.59 2.72 5.99
N VAL A 87 -0.32 3.56 6.46
CA VAL A 87 -1.70 3.63 5.96
C VAL A 87 -1.91 4.97 5.28
N TYR A 88 -2.38 4.92 4.05
CA TYR A 88 -2.71 6.08 3.23
C TYR A 88 -4.21 6.15 3.02
N THR A 89 -4.76 7.36 2.94
CA THR A 89 -6.10 7.60 2.43
C THR A 89 -6.01 8.53 1.22
N PHE A 90 -6.70 8.15 0.14
CA PHE A 90 -6.82 8.94 -1.08
C PHE A 90 -8.29 9.30 -1.30
N GLU A 91 -8.54 10.54 -1.69
CA GLU A 91 -9.84 11.03 -2.10
C GLU A 91 -9.93 11.05 -3.63
N LEU A 92 -11.03 10.55 -4.16
CA LEU A 92 -11.45 10.80 -5.52
C LEU A 92 -12.56 11.86 -5.52
N ARG A 93 -12.27 12.99 -6.13
CA ARG A 93 -13.23 14.06 -6.37
C ARG A 93 -13.62 14.08 -7.83
N VAL A 94 -14.92 14.19 -8.11
CA VAL A 94 -15.46 14.34 -9.46
C VAL A 94 -16.30 15.61 -9.58
N THR A 95 -16.35 16.16 -10.80
CA THR A 95 -17.17 17.31 -11.13
C THR A 95 -17.95 17.00 -12.40
N ASP A 96 -19.24 17.30 -12.41
CA ASP A 96 -20.11 17.19 -13.58
C ASP A 96 -20.01 18.40 -14.51
N ASN A 97 -20.74 18.35 -15.62
CA ASN A 97 -20.75 19.42 -16.64
C ASN A 97 -21.53 20.69 -16.24
N ARG A 98 -22.20 20.68 -15.07
CA ARG A 98 -22.93 21.83 -14.51
C ARG A 98 -22.34 22.35 -13.20
N GLY A 99 -21.17 21.77 -12.76
CA GLY A 99 -20.43 22.20 -11.58
C GLY A 99 -20.78 21.47 -10.29
N GLY A 100 -21.65 20.45 -10.32
CA GLY A 100 -21.93 19.56 -9.19
C GLY A 100 -20.69 18.74 -8.85
N ILE A 101 -20.49 18.46 -7.55
CA ILE A 101 -19.29 17.79 -7.02
C ILE A 101 -19.70 16.63 -6.13
N ALA A 102 -18.94 15.54 -6.23
CA ALA A 102 -18.97 14.42 -5.27
C ALA A 102 -17.56 13.96 -4.94
N THR A 103 -17.37 13.37 -3.74
CA THR A 103 -16.11 12.81 -3.28
C THR A 103 -16.33 11.45 -2.64
N ASP A 104 -15.30 10.58 -2.74
CA ASP A 104 -15.24 9.31 -2.03
C ASP A 104 -13.79 9.00 -1.67
N ILE A 105 -13.56 8.12 -0.68
CA ILE A 105 -12.26 7.85 -0.09
C ILE A 105 -11.94 6.36 -0.21
N VAL A 106 -10.68 6.05 -0.56
CA VAL A 106 -10.12 4.72 -0.54
C VAL A 106 -8.90 4.66 0.39
N LYS A 107 -8.78 3.59 1.16
CA LYS A 107 -7.66 3.32 2.05
C LYS A 107 -6.69 2.33 1.40
N VAL A 108 -5.39 2.62 1.50
CA VAL A 108 -4.30 1.74 1.07
C VAL A 108 -3.39 1.45 2.26
N THR A 109 -3.23 0.17 2.60
CA THR A 109 -2.31 -0.29 3.64
C THR A 109 -1.04 -0.84 3.01
N VAL A 110 0.11 -0.32 3.39
CA VAL A 110 1.43 -0.81 2.98
C VAL A 110 2.08 -1.51 4.16
N ASN A 111 2.18 -2.83 4.06
CA ASN A 111 2.80 -3.67 5.08
C ASN A 111 4.34 -3.65 4.95
N ALA A 112 5.04 -3.88 6.06
CA ALA A 112 6.48 -4.09 6.05
C ALA A 112 6.88 -5.28 5.17
N ALA A 113 8.10 -5.23 4.62
CA ALA A 113 8.69 -6.41 4.00
C ALA A 113 8.83 -7.55 5.05
N PRO A 114 8.60 -8.81 4.66
CA PRO A 114 8.89 -9.93 5.54
C PRO A 114 10.36 -9.92 5.93
N LEU A 115 10.65 -10.27 7.17
CA LEU A 115 12.03 -10.48 7.60
C LEU A 115 12.63 -11.67 6.84
N PRO A 116 13.93 -11.63 6.50
CA PRO A 116 14.65 -12.78 5.97
C PRO A 116 14.48 -13.99 6.91
N ALA A 117 14.40 -15.18 6.35
CA ALA A 117 14.41 -16.39 7.17
C ALA A 117 15.76 -16.55 7.87
N ASN A 118 15.75 -16.88 9.16
CA ASN A 118 16.95 -17.16 9.94
C ASN A 118 17.70 -18.37 9.37
N LYS A 119 19.03 -18.25 9.24
CA LYS A 119 19.92 -19.34 8.86
C LYS A 119 20.52 -19.96 10.11
N ASN A 120 20.57 -21.28 10.14
CA ASN A 120 21.15 -21.96 11.29
C ASN A 120 22.66 -21.71 11.38
N PRO A 121 23.21 -21.59 12.60
CA PRO A 121 24.64 -21.51 12.80
C PRO A 121 25.35 -22.81 12.41
N ILE A 122 26.62 -22.68 12.05
CA ILE A 122 27.52 -23.77 11.74
C ILE A 122 28.52 -23.88 12.89
N ALA A 123 28.64 -25.08 13.48
CA ALA A 123 29.62 -25.38 14.54
C ALA A 123 30.76 -26.26 14.00
N ASN A 124 31.96 -26.04 14.50
CA ASN A 124 33.14 -26.85 14.25
C ASN A 124 33.80 -27.15 15.59
N ALA A 125 33.86 -28.42 15.96
CA ALA A 125 34.49 -28.89 17.22
C ALA A 125 36.02 -28.98 17.13
N GLY A 126 36.61 -28.72 15.96
CA GLY A 126 38.03 -28.88 15.71
C GLY A 126 38.39 -30.28 15.27
N THR A 127 39.68 -30.58 15.21
CA THR A 127 40.23 -31.90 14.81
C THR A 127 40.22 -32.89 15.98
N ASP A 128 40.11 -34.19 15.67
CA ASP A 128 40.29 -35.26 16.63
C ASP A 128 41.62 -35.16 17.34
N ARG A 129 41.62 -35.48 18.63
CA ARG A 129 42.83 -35.42 19.46
C ARG A 129 42.97 -36.70 20.29
N SER A 130 44.21 -37.05 20.61
CA SER A 130 44.55 -38.16 21.51
C SER A 130 45.48 -37.72 22.61
N ILE A 131 45.36 -38.35 23.76
CA ILE A 131 46.30 -38.24 24.90
C ILE A 131 46.68 -39.62 25.36
N THR A 132 47.86 -39.71 25.96
CA THR A 132 48.38 -40.95 26.56
C THR A 132 48.59 -40.78 28.07
N LEU A 133 48.11 -41.71 28.83
CA LEU A 133 48.30 -41.71 30.28
C LEU A 133 49.79 -41.65 30.64
N PRO A 134 50.16 -40.92 31.68
CA PRO A 134 49.30 -40.37 32.75
C PRO A 134 48.65 -39.04 32.47
N THR A 135 48.82 -38.47 31.27
CA THR A 135 48.09 -37.22 30.89
C THR A 135 46.57 -37.50 30.82
N SER A 136 45.80 -36.81 31.67
CA SER A 136 44.37 -37.05 31.83
C SER A 136 43.49 -35.88 31.43
N ALA A 137 44.07 -34.79 30.90
CA ALA A 137 43.36 -33.61 30.51
C ALA A 137 43.76 -33.16 29.08
N ILE A 138 42.81 -32.60 28.36
CA ILE A 138 42.99 -32.06 27.02
C ILE A 138 42.10 -30.84 26.83
N THR A 139 42.61 -29.83 26.15
CA THR A 139 41.80 -28.65 25.78
C THR A 139 41.12 -28.91 24.45
N LEU A 140 39.79 -28.73 24.41
CA LEU A 140 38.99 -28.72 23.20
C LEU A 140 38.78 -27.27 22.74
N THR A 141 38.97 -27.05 21.44
CA THR A 141 38.79 -25.70 20.85
C THR A 141 37.83 -25.83 19.68
N GLY A 142 36.65 -25.23 19.84
CA GLY A 142 35.63 -25.18 18.79
C GLY A 142 35.39 -23.75 18.30
N THR A 143 34.84 -23.66 17.12
CA THR A 143 34.39 -22.39 16.52
C THR A 143 32.94 -22.51 16.07
N GLY A 144 32.26 -21.38 15.97
CA GLY A 144 30.92 -21.29 15.42
C GLY A 144 30.81 -20.04 14.57
N THR A 145 30.05 -20.12 13.48
CA THR A 145 29.69 -18.97 12.64
C THR A 145 28.20 -18.99 12.40
N ASP A 146 27.60 -17.82 12.37
CA ASP A 146 26.20 -17.62 12.03
C ASP A 146 26.14 -16.71 10.79
N PRO A 147 25.58 -17.18 9.66
CA PRO A 147 25.60 -16.44 8.40
C PRO A 147 24.80 -15.12 8.42
N ASP A 148 23.84 -14.97 9.32
CA ASP A 148 22.97 -13.79 9.41
C ASP A 148 22.77 -13.29 10.85
N GLY A 149 23.59 -13.79 11.80
CA GLY A 149 23.53 -13.39 13.19
C GLY A 149 24.85 -13.56 13.94
N THR A 150 24.75 -13.85 15.24
CA THR A 150 25.87 -14.05 16.16
C THR A 150 25.63 -15.29 17.01
N ILE A 151 26.73 -16.01 17.36
CA ILE A 151 26.65 -17.13 18.28
C ILE A 151 26.37 -16.63 19.69
N ALA A 152 25.22 -16.94 20.23
CA ALA A 152 24.83 -16.56 21.57
C ALA A 152 25.38 -17.48 22.67
N LYS A 153 25.65 -18.77 22.35
CA LYS A 153 26.09 -19.76 23.33
C LYS A 153 26.87 -20.88 22.66
N TYR A 154 27.93 -21.35 23.32
CA TYR A 154 28.62 -22.59 23.04
C TYR A 154 28.30 -23.61 24.11
N GLN A 155 28.15 -24.88 23.75
CA GLN A 155 27.93 -25.99 24.67
C GLN A 155 28.64 -27.25 24.18
N TRP A 156 29.44 -27.83 25.05
CA TRP A 156 30.06 -29.11 24.83
C TRP A 156 29.26 -30.20 25.53
N THR A 157 29.08 -31.34 24.85
CA THR A 157 28.37 -32.48 25.39
C THR A 157 29.13 -33.76 25.00
N LYS A 158 29.40 -34.62 25.97
CA LYS A 158 29.93 -35.94 25.70
C LYS A 158 28.83 -36.84 25.16
N LEU A 159 29.04 -37.48 24.03
CA LEU A 159 28.10 -38.41 23.40
C LEU A 159 28.37 -39.85 23.79
N THR A 160 29.65 -40.31 23.81
CA THR A 160 30.06 -41.66 24.07
C THR A 160 31.34 -41.70 24.90
N GLY A 161 31.73 -42.89 25.40
CA GLY A 161 32.97 -43.13 26.14
C GLY A 161 32.81 -43.35 27.64
N PRO A 162 33.90 -43.51 28.39
CA PRO A 162 33.88 -43.83 29.83
C PRO A 162 33.08 -42.85 30.68
N GLY A 163 32.53 -43.31 31.82
CA GLY A 163 31.63 -42.51 32.67
C GLY A 163 32.29 -41.31 33.33
N GLN A 164 33.56 -41.38 33.68
CA GLN A 164 34.29 -40.30 34.36
C GLN A 164 34.81 -39.26 33.36
N PHE A 165 34.32 -38.03 33.44
CA PHE A 165 34.81 -36.85 32.72
C PHE A 165 34.30 -35.59 33.40
N SER A 166 34.94 -34.48 33.15
CA SER A 166 34.43 -33.14 33.43
C SER A 166 34.69 -32.22 32.24
N ILE A 167 33.75 -31.31 31.97
CA ILE A 167 33.85 -30.26 30.94
C ILE A 167 33.69 -28.92 31.63
#